data_a4914939f71ac13d52fd5ee0eaf91b8d
#
_entry.id   a4914939f71ac13d52fd5ee0eaf91b8d
#
_cell.length_a   1.000
_cell.length_b   1.000
_cell.length_c   1.000
_cell.angle_alpha   90.00
_cell.angle_beta   90.00
_cell.angle_gamma   90.00
#
_symmetry.space_group_name_H-M   'P 1'
#
loop_
_entity.id
_entity.type
_entity.pdbx_description
1 polymer ?
#
loop_
_entity_poly.entity_id
_entity_poly.type
_entity_poly.pdbx_seq_one_letter_code
_entity_poly.pdbx_strand_id
1 'polypeptide(L)'
;MWIFLLSLSLAAPVGAATSSLAARARTGGGVTPAPVAATADTSAHRYASEEALARYLSARLLEQGGRLTEALGEYYRALSLDPRSIDLLVRISQLCAQLGDPSRSLEFAERALARDPNDWRALWLQGAARFSTGRRADALPPLERACELDSTQAEVLRTTARVAESLKRMDVAERAWRRLVWVDEEDGEAWFQIAASEARRGNFRDADGSLARAMDLNPTRPGLLFLQAWIKENLGDLPAAIELYRHHLDVHGDDAGTRRRLIGLYTRADRIPEAYAEAKRVSDSDPSDGEALQLVADLALKAKRPADADKALARLGALSPGDPENTARAVVVLARNGRGREGARMADDWAARHPGNIAGPMLSVRAWSAAGQPDSAIARARRAVAMAPDSTEPRRLLARALQDAARYPEAEREWLALRDRAPGEPGILLDLGGCRERAGNIDGAVLAGRQALQLAPDWAPALNFLGYVLADHDRDLAEARRLIELAIAKDGDNGAYVDSYGWVLHRQGHQREARTQLERAVQLTNGDPVVREHLGDVYRALQLPALAREQYQLGQAANGENVRRVSDKLRALR
;
A
#
# COMPACT_ATOMS: atom_id res chain seq x y z
N MET A 1 9.80 13.86 -7.76
CA MET A 1 9.99 14.17 -9.21
C MET A 1 11.47 14.01 -9.50
N TRP A 2 11.90 12.76 -9.77
CA TRP A 2 13.30 12.41 -10.04
C TRP A 2 13.46 12.27 -11.55
N ILE A 3 14.19 13.22 -12.13
CA ILE A 3 14.64 13.19 -13.52
C ILE A 3 15.89 12.31 -13.53
N PHE A 4 15.75 11.05 -13.96
CA PHE A 4 16.90 10.22 -14.29
C PHE A 4 17.31 10.52 -15.75
N LEU A 5 18.40 11.23 -15.88
CA LEU A 5 19.17 11.30 -17.13
C LEU A 5 19.71 9.90 -17.43
N LEU A 6 19.17 9.26 -18.47
CA LEU A 6 19.71 8.05 -19.08
C LEU A 6 21.00 8.41 -19.84
N SER A 7 22.15 8.36 -19.19
CA SER A 7 23.41 8.19 -19.87
C SER A 7 23.53 6.73 -20.30
N LEU A 8 23.32 6.46 -21.59
CA LEU A 8 23.70 5.20 -22.22
C LEU A 8 25.22 5.07 -22.21
N SER A 9 25.77 4.49 -21.17
CA SER A 9 27.15 4.05 -21.11
C SER A 9 27.25 2.70 -21.84
N LEU A 10 27.47 2.73 -23.14
CA LEU A 10 27.87 1.58 -23.94
C LEU A 10 29.40 1.57 -24.04
N ALA A 11 30.06 1.02 -23.04
CA ALA A 11 31.44 0.63 -23.13
C ALA A 11 31.68 -0.57 -22.21
N ALA A 12 31.68 -1.76 -22.79
CA ALA A 12 32.36 -2.90 -22.21
C ALA A 12 33.42 -3.40 -23.18
N PRO A 13 34.69 -3.57 -22.76
CA PRO A 13 35.71 -4.15 -23.61
C PRO A 13 35.51 -5.64 -23.73
N VAL A 14 35.60 -6.16 -24.94
CA VAL A 14 35.71 -7.57 -25.22
C VAL A 14 37.12 -8.00 -24.76
N GLY A 15 37.20 -8.56 -23.57
CA GLY A 15 38.37 -9.28 -23.07
C GLY A 15 38.18 -10.77 -23.34
N ALA A 16 39.06 -11.34 -24.18
CA ALA A 16 39.13 -12.76 -24.38
C ALA A 16 39.58 -13.48 -23.10
N ALA A 17 38.76 -14.36 -22.56
CA ALA A 17 39.16 -15.34 -21.58
C ALA A 17 38.86 -16.75 -22.11
N THR A 18 39.90 -17.37 -22.63
CA THR A 18 39.98 -18.83 -22.79
C THR A 18 40.31 -19.41 -21.44
N SER A 19 39.45 -20.26 -20.87
CA SER A 19 39.91 -21.39 -20.05
C SER A 19 38.77 -22.34 -19.68
N SER A 20 38.98 -23.60 -20.14
CA SER A 20 38.74 -24.89 -19.54
C SER A 20 37.38 -25.17 -18.88
N LEU A 21 36.52 -25.83 -19.68
CA LEU A 21 35.49 -26.74 -19.21
C LEU A 21 36.11 -28.11 -18.94
N ALA A 22 36.11 -28.53 -17.68
CA ALA A 22 36.37 -29.92 -17.29
C ALA A 22 35.16 -30.45 -16.51
N ALA A 23 34.44 -31.34 -17.18
CA ALA A 23 33.74 -32.51 -16.72
C ALA A 23 32.89 -32.49 -15.45
N ARG A 24 31.59 -32.66 -15.63
CA ARG A 24 30.84 -33.71 -14.94
C ARG A 24 29.80 -34.35 -15.87
N ALA A 25 30.16 -35.53 -16.35
CA ALA A 25 29.28 -36.44 -17.07
C ALA A 25 28.23 -37.01 -16.11
N ARG A 26 26.95 -36.98 -16.52
CA ARG A 26 25.94 -37.95 -16.09
C ARG A 26 25.30 -38.56 -17.33
N THR A 27 25.40 -39.85 -17.37
CA THR A 27 24.94 -40.83 -18.34
C THR A 27 23.45 -40.82 -18.57
N GLY A 28 23.03 -40.89 -19.84
CA GLY A 28 21.68 -41.30 -20.20
C GLY A 28 21.31 -41.00 -21.66
N GLY A 29 21.38 -42.02 -22.54
CA GLY A 29 20.55 -42.12 -23.74
C GLY A 29 21.09 -41.43 -25.00
N GLY A 30 21.79 -42.21 -25.85
CA GLY A 30 22.31 -41.73 -27.13
C GLY A 30 21.25 -41.37 -28.15
N VAL A 31 21.41 -40.14 -28.67
CA VAL A 31 21.03 -39.78 -30.03
C VAL A 31 22.26 -39.07 -30.59
N THR A 32 22.93 -39.72 -31.53
CA THR A 32 24.04 -39.14 -32.28
C THR A 32 23.50 -37.90 -33.05
N PRO A 33 24.03 -36.72 -32.81
CA PRO A 33 23.74 -35.59 -33.71
C PRO A 33 24.48 -35.84 -35.02
N ALA A 34 23.76 -35.68 -36.14
CA ALA A 34 24.34 -35.62 -37.46
C ALA A 34 25.42 -34.50 -37.51
N PRO A 35 26.48 -34.67 -38.32
CA PRO A 35 27.53 -33.68 -38.42
C PRO A 35 26.89 -32.37 -38.92
N VAL A 36 26.99 -31.34 -38.12
CA VAL A 36 26.71 -29.97 -38.55
C VAL A 36 27.71 -29.67 -39.66
N ALA A 37 27.22 -29.61 -40.90
CA ALA A 37 27.99 -29.12 -42.00
C ALA A 37 28.52 -27.73 -41.61
N ALA A 38 29.84 -27.57 -41.62
CA ALA A 38 30.46 -26.26 -41.51
C ALA A 38 29.84 -25.35 -42.55
N THR A 39 28.99 -24.43 -42.13
CA THR A 39 28.48 -23.40 -42.99
C THR A 39 29.70 -22.58 -43.42
N ALA A 40 30.06 -22.72 -44.71
CA ALA A 40 31.06 -21.88 -45.32
C ALA A 40 30.75 -20.41 -44.97
N ASP A 41 31.78 -19.70 -44.55
CA ASP A 41 31.70 -18.26 -44.26
C ASP A 41 31.19 -17.51 -45.53
N THR A 42 29.91 -17.25 -45.59
CA THR A 42 29.25 -16.56 -46.69
C THR A 42 29.36 -15.03 -46.57
N SER A 43 30.25 -14.52 -45.70
CA SER A 43 30.43 -13.09 -45.44
C SER A 43 30.89 -12.31 -46.68
N ALA A 44 31.50 -12.97 -47.67
CA ALA A 44 31.99 -12.37 -48.89
C ALA A 44 30.87 -11.90 -49.90
N HIS A 45 29.62 -12.38 -49.74
CA HIS A 45 28.51 -12.01 -50.63
C HIS A 45 27.51 -11.01 -50.04
N ARG A 46 27.81 -10.41 -48.90
CA ARG A 46 26.88 -9.49 -48.19
C ARG A 46 26.88 -8.06 -48.72
N TYR A 47 27.85 -7.68 -49.55
CA TYR A 47 27.97 -6.30 -50.07
C TYR A 47 27.96 -6.28 -51.58
N ALA A 48 27.34 -5.23 -52.16
CA ALA A 48 27.14 -5.08 -53.61
C ALA A 48 28.45 -4.89 -54.40
N SER A 49 29.57 -4.51 -53.72
CA SER A 49 30.88 -4.34 -54.36
C SER A 49 32.03 -4.49 -53.37
N GLU A 50 33.22 -4.81 -53.86
CA GLU A 50 34.44 -4.86 -53.05
C GLU A 50 34.75 -3.51 -52.39
N GLU A 51 34.45 -2.41 -53.06
CA GLU A 51 34.64 -1.06 -52.52
C GLU A 51 33.68 -0.81 -51.34
N ALA A 52 32.42 -1.24 -51.43
CA ALA A 52 31.47 -1.15 -50.30
C ALA A 52 31.97 -1.93 -49.10
N LEU A 53 32.50 -3.14 -49.31
CA LEU A 53 33.11 -3.96 -48.27
C LEU A 53 34.36 -3.29 -47.66
N ALA A 54 35.24 -2.72 -48.48
CA ALA A 54 36.43 -2.02 -48.01
C ALA A 54 36.07 -0.81 -47.15
N ARG A 55 35.06 -0.04 -47.51
CA ARG A 55 34.54 1.09 -46.73
C ARG A 55 33.92 0.62 -45.40
N TYR A 56 33.15 -0.47 -45.45
CA TYR A 56 32.61 -1.09 -44.24
C TYR A 56 33.71 -1.52 -43.27
N LEU A 57 34.75 -2.21 -43.76
CA LEU A 57 35.86 -2.65 -42.92
C LEU A 57 36.64 -1.45 -42.34
N SER A 58 36.85 -0.40 -43.14
CA SER A 58 37.44 0.86 -42.64
C SER A 58 36.61 1.48 -41.53
N ALA A 59 35.28 1.54 -41.70
CA ALA A 59 34.37 2.04 -40.67
C ALA A 59 34.45 1.19 -39.37
N ARG A 60 34.53 -0.12 -39.50
CA ARG A 60 34.66 -1.03 -38.34
C ARG A 60 35.96 -0.79 -37.57
N LEU A 61 37.08 -0.60 -38.27
CA LEU A 61 38.36 -0.28 -37.62
C LEU A 61 38.32 1.07 -36.89
N LEU A 62 37.69 2.08 -37.47
CA LEU A 62 37.49 3.39 -36.85
C LEU A 62 36.60 3.29 -35.63
N GLU A 63 35.53 2.50 -35.68
CA GLU A 63 34.62 2.23 -34.58
C GLU A 63 35.35 1.57 -33.41
N GLN A 64 36.15 0.53 -33.68
CA GLN A 64 37.00 -0.14 -32.68
C GLN A 64 38.03 0.81 -32.07
N GLY A 65 38.54 1.77 -32.83
CA GLY A 65 39.44 2.82 -32.37
C GLY A 65 38.71 3.98 -31.62
N GLY A 66 37.39 3.90 -31.40
CA GLY A 66 36.61 4.93 -30.73
C GLY A 66 36.33 6.18 -31.58
N ARG A 67 36.72 6.17 -32.86
CA ARG A 67 36.53 7.30 -33.81
C ARG A 67 35.16 7.27 -34.47
N LEU A 68 34.09 7.36 -33.62
CA LEU A 68 32.71 7.05 -34.03
C LEU A 68 32.20 7.97 -35.15
N THR A 69 32.53 9.24 -35.10
CA THR A 69 32.09 10.21 -36.13
C THR A 69 32.71 9.91 -37.51
N GLU A 70 33.97 9.51 -37.53
CA GLU A 70 34.66 9.14 -38.75
C GLU A 70 34.19 7.78 -39.28
N ALA A 71 33.93 6.83 -38.37
CA ALA A 71 33.31 5.57 -38.71
C ALA A 71 31.96 5.77 -39.40
N LEU A 72 31.12 6.68 -38.87
CA LEU A 72 29.83 7.04 -39.44
C LEU A 72 29.98 7.57 -40.88
N GLY A 73 31.01 8.39 -41.15
CA GLY A 73 31.33 8.90 -42.47
C GLY A 73 31.66 7.76 -43.48
N GLU A 74 32.47 6.80 -43.07
CA GLU A 74 32.81 5.63 -43.92
C GLU A 74 31.60 4.69 -44.11
N TYR A 75 30.74 4.52 -43.10
CA TYR A 75 29.48 3.78 -43.27
C TYR A 75 28.53 4.45 -44.25
N TYR A 76 28.43 5.79 -44.30
CA TYR A 76 27.65 6.50 -45.30
C TYR A 76 28.22 6.31 -46.72
N ARG A 77 29.55 6.29 -46.88
CA ARG A 77 30.19 5.99 -48.16
C ARG A 77 29.91 4.56 -48.61
N ALA A 78 30.00 3.60 -47.67
CA ALA A 78 29.64 2.21 -47.97
C ALA A 78 28.16 2.09 -48.37
N LEU A 79 27.24 2.80 -47.68
CA LEU A 79 25.82 2.80 -47.98
C LEU A 79 25.51 3.46 -49.34
N SER A 80 26.30 4.43 -49.78
CA SER A 80 26.14 5.01 -51.13
C SER A 80 26.48 4.02 -52.27
N LEU A 81 27.37 3.05 -51.97
CA LEU A 81 27.77 1.99 -52.89
C LEU A 81 26.85 0.76 -52.81
N ASP A 82 26.24 0.54 -51.65
CA ASP A 82 25.26 -0.53 -51.41
C ASP A 82 24.02 0.00 -50.67
N PRO A 83 23.12 0.72 -51.36
CA PRO A 83 21.95 1.37 -50.71
C PRO A 83 20.91 0.39 -50.15
N ARG A 84 21.04 -0.91 -50.46
CA ARG A 84 20.06 -1.93 -50.03
C ARG A 84 20.54 -2.77 -48.85
N SER A 85 21.78 -2.61 -48.42
CA SER A 85 22.35 -3.38 -47.34
C SER A 85 21.65 -3.06 -46.00
N ILE A 86 20.94 -4.05 -45.47
CA ILE A 86 20.28 -3.95 -44.16
C ILE A 86 21.35 -3.80 -43.06
N ASP A 87 22.46 -4.55 -43.16
CA ASP A 87 23.54 -4.48 -42.18
C ASP A 87 24.15 -3.08 -42.08
N LEU A 88 24.34 -2.36 -43.19
CA LEU A 88 24.79 -0.97 -43.19
C LEU A 88 23.76 -0.04 -42.53
N LEU A 89 22.47 -0.19 -42.88
CA LEU A 89 21.39 0.63 -42.32
C LEU A 89 21.30 0.43 -40.78
N VAL A 90 21.36 -0.82 -40.33
CA VAL A 90 21.34 -1.16 -38.88
C VAL A 90 22.57 -0.58 -38.16
N ARG A 91 23.78 -0.72 -38.75
CA ARG A 91 25.02 -0.18 -38.18
C ARG A 91 25.01 1.34 -38.06
N ILE A 92 24.55 2.04 -39.10
CA ILE A 92 24.40 3.49 -39.10
C ILE A 92 23.39 3.90 -38.01
N SER A 93 22.25 3.21 -37.95
CA SER A 93 21.25 3.45 -36.92
C SER A 93 21.82 3.30 -35.51
N GLN A 94 22.55 2.21 -35.28
CA GLN A 94 23.20 1.92 -33.99
C GLN A 94 24.24 3.00 -33.62
N LEU A 95 25.06 3.40 -34.58
CA LEU A 95 26.09 4.41 -34.37
C LEU A 95 25.48 5.81 -34.13
N CYS A 96 24.41 6.16 -34.82
CA CYS A 96 23.65 7.39 -34.56
C CYS A 96 23.08 7.39 -33.11
N ALA A 97 22.55 6.25 -32.64
CA ALA A 97 22.09 6.13 -31.25
C ALA A 97 23.23 6.35 -30.25
N GLN A 98 24.40 5.76 -30.49
CA GLN A 98 25.60 5.94 -29.65
C GLN A 98 26.11 7.39 -29.62
N LEU A 99 26.02 8.09 -30.76
CA LEU A 99 26.39 9.50 -30.89
C LEU A 99 25.32 10.46 -30.33
N GLY A 100 24.23 9.96 -29.75
CA GLY A 100 23.17 10.78 -29.17
C GLY A 100 22.22 11.42 -30.19
N ASP A 101 22.11 10.85 -31.39
CA ASP A 101 21.14 11.27 -32.40
C ASP A 101 20.05 10.20 -32.63
N PRO A 102 19.06 10.11 -31.72
CA PRO A 102 18.00 9.12 -31.83
C PRO A 102 17.06 9.37 -33.03
N SER A 103 17.01 10.60 -33.55
CA SER A 103 16.19 10.92 -34.73
C SER A 103 16.75 10.28 -36.00
N ARG A 104 18.05 10.38 -36.21
CA ARG A 104 18.71 9.68 -37.31
C ARG A 104 18.73 8.16 -37.10
N SER A 105 18.94 7.72 -35.87
CA SER A 105 18.83 6.29 -35.52
C SER A 105 17.48 5.74 -35.99
N LEU A 106 16.37 6.43 -35.65
CA LEU A 106 15.03 6.04 -36.07
C LEU A 106 14.87 6.00 -37.60
N GLU A 107 15.35 7.03 -38.31
CA GLU A 107 15.29 7.07 -39.75
C GLU A 107 15.93 5.83 -40.41
N PHE A 108 17.16 5.50 -39.98
CA PHE A 108 17.88 4.36 -40.55
C PHE A 108 17.31 3.01 -40.11
N ALA A 109 16.79 2.88 -38.89
CA ALA A 109 16.06 1.69 -38.46
C ALA A 109 14.80 1.47 -39.33
N GLU A 110 14.01 2.51 -39.58
CA GLU A 110 12.81 2.42 -40.41
C GLU A 110 13.15 2.09 -41.90
N ARG A 111 14.26 2.58 -42.41
CA ARG A 111 14.77 2.20 -43.74
C ARG A 111 15.19 0.73 -43.77
N ALA A 112 15.79 0.19 -42.69
CA ALA A 112 16.12 -1.23 -42.59
C ALA A 112 14.85 -2.08 -42.57
N LEU A 113 13.86 -1.70 -41.76
CA LEU A 113 12.56 -2.39 -41.64
C LEU A 113 11.73 -2.34 -42.93
N ALA A 114 11.89 -1.32 -43.73
CA ALA A 114 11.28 -1.27 -45.08
C ALA A 114 11.86 -2.34 -46.03
N ARG A 115 13.02 -2.92 -45.71
CA ARG A 115 13.65 -4.02 -46.46
C ARG A 115 13.34 -5.37 -45.87
N ASP A 116 13.50 -5.49 -44.55
CA ASP A 116 13.15 -6.67 -43.77
C ASP A 116 12.34 -6.25 -42.51
N PRO A 117 11.02 -6.39 -42.54
CA PRO A 117 10.15 -6.09 -41.39
C PRO A 117 10.41 -6.93 -40.16
N ASN A 118 11.17 -8.03 -40.30
CA ASN A 118 11.49 -8.95 -39.21
C ASN A 118 12.96 -8.91 -38.75
N ASP A 119 13.75 -7.91 -39.19
CA ASP A 119 15.09 -7.73 -38.62
C ASP A 119 14.97 -7.26 -37.16
N TRP A 120 15.25 -8.14 -36.20
CA TRP A 120 15.12 -7.87 -34.78
C TRP A 120 16.01 -6.70 -34.32
N ARG A 121 17.16 -6.49 -34.93
CA ARG A 121 18.09 -5.40 -34.59
C ARG A 121 17.48 -4.05 -34.95
N ALA A 122 16.91 -3.97 -36.16
CA ALA A 122 16.22 -2.76 -36.61
C ALA A 122 14.96 -2.45 -35.80
N LEU A 123 14.18 -3.47 -35.40
CA LEU A 123 13.05 -3.33 -34.49
C LEU A 123 13.47 -2.83 -33.10
N TRP A 124 14.55 -3.39 -32.55
CA TRP A 124 15.11 -2.91 -31.29
C TRP A 124 15.53 -1.45 -31.37
N LEU A 125 16.31 -1.06 -32.40
CA LEU A 125 16.74 0.31 -32.60
C LEU A 125 15.57 1.27 -32.81
N GLN A 126 14.55 0.86 -33.58
CA GLN A 126 13.32 1.63 -33.76
C GLN A 126 12.64 1.90 -32.39
N GLY A 127 12.46 0.86 -31.57
CA GLY A 127 11.84 1.01 -30.25
C GLY A 127 12.66 1.89 -29.31
N ALA A 128 13.99 1.66 -29.24
CA ALA A 128 14.90 2.47 -28.44
C ALA A 128 14.90 3.94 -28.87
N ALA A 129 14.94 4.21 -30.17
CA ALA A 129 14.91 5.56 -30.72
C ALA A 129 13.56 6.26 -30.48
N ARG A 130 12.44 5.56 -30.62
CA ARG A 130 11.10 6.08 -30.28
C ARG A 130 10.99 6.46 -28.82
N PHE A 131 11.53 5.62 -27.93
CA PHE A 131 11.58 5.93 -26.49
C PHE A 131 12.40 7.20 -26.22
N SER A 132 13.60 7.30 -26.79
CA SER A 132 14.50 8.44 -26.62
C SER A 132 13.96 9.75 -27.22
N THR A 133 13.14 9.67 -28.28
CA THR A 133 12.46 10.83 -28.89
C THR A 133 11.12 11.18 -28.24
N GLY A 134 10.78 10.55 -27.11
CA GLY A 134 9.56 10.83 -26.35
C GLY A 134 8.29 10.12 -26.85
N ARG A 135 8.36 9.34 -27.93
CA ARG A 135 7.25 8.52 -28.44
C ARG A 135 7.11 7.22 -27.63
N ARG A 136 6.90 7.37 -26.32
CA ARG A 136 6.98 6.25 -25.38
C ARG A 136 5.97 5.15 -25.66
N ALA A 137 4.72 5.52 -25.99
CA ALA A 137 3.66 4.54 -26.27
C ALA A 137 3.98 3.66 -27.50
N ASP A 138 4.63 4.24 -28.51
CA ASP A 138 4.96 3.56 -29.77
C ASP A 138 6.28 2.77 -29.69
N ALA A 139 7.00 2.87 -28.57
CA ALA A 139 8.30 2.24 -28.39
C ALA A 139 8.20 0.75 -28.06
N LEU A 140 7.18 0.34 -27.30
CA LEU A 140 7.09 -1.02 -26.75
C LEU A 140 6.77 -2.09 -27.82
N PRO A 141 5.81 -1.90 -28.76
CA PRO A 141 5.48 -2.94 -29.76
C PRO A 141 6.67 -3.45 -30.58
N PRO A 142 7.54 -2.59 -31.15
CA PRO A 142 8.70 -3.09 -31.89
C PRO A 142 9.72 -3.81 -30.99
N LEU A 143 9.85 -3.41 -29.72
CA LEU A 143 10.72 -4.10 -28.76
C LEU A 143 10.20 -5.49 -28.41
N GLU A 144 8.90 -5.62 -28.14
CA GLU A 144 8.27 -6.93 -27.91
C GLU A 144 8.45 -7.84 -29.12
N ARG A 145 8.26 -7.30 -30.33
CA ARG A 145 8.49 -8.05 -31.57
C ARG A 145 9.95 -8.47 -31.75
N ALA A 146 10.91 -7.62 -31.42
CA ALA A 146 12.33 -7.96 -31.43
C ALA A 146 12.65 -9.13 -30.46
N CYS A 147 12.08 -9.12 -29.24
CA CYS A 147 12.21 -10.21 -28.27
C CYS A 147 11.58 -11.53 -28.75
N GLU A 148 10.49 -11.48 -29.52
CA GLU A 148 9.87 -12.66 -30.12
C GLU A 148 10.75 -13.28 -31.20
N LEU A 149 11.41 -12.46 -32.02
CA LEU A 149 12.26 -12.89 -33.12
C LEU A 149 13.61 -13.44 -32.62
N ASP A 150 14.20 -12.77 -31.64
CA ASP A 150 15.43 -13.26 -30.98
C ASP A 150 15.36 -13.01 -29.46
N SER A 151 15.03 -14.04 -28.74
CA SER A 151 14.88 -14.01 -27.28
C SER A 151 16.18 -14.23 -26.50
N THR A 152 17.34 -14.23 -27.20
CA THR A 152 18.67 -14.48 -26.59
C THR A 152 19.51 -13.20 -26.46
N GLN A 153 19.03 -12.08 -26.94
CA GLN A 153 19.77 -10.82 -26.95
C GLN A 153 19.54 -10.04 -25.64
N ALA A 154 20.54 -10.05 -24.77
CA ALA A 154 20.47 -9.41 -23.44
C ALA A 154 20.10 -7.92 -23.53
N GLU A 155 20.67 -7.16 -24.48
CA GLU A 155 20.39 -5.74 -24.66
C GLU A 155 18.95 -5.44 -25.10
N VAL A 156 18.38 -6.30 -25.96
CA VAL A 156 16.99 -6.19 -26.40
C VAL A 156 16.06 -6.40 -25.21
N LEU A 157 16.30 -7.46 -24.43
CA LEU A 157 15.53 -7.79 -23.23
C LEU A 157 15.62 -6.67 -22.17
N ARG A 158 16.83 -6.17 -21.92
CA ARG A 158 17.05 -5.07 -20.97
C ARG A 158 16.34 -3.78 -21.39
N THR A 159 16.43 -3.44 -22.68
CA THR A 159 15.76 -2.25 -23.24
C THR A 159 14.24 -2.40 -23.14
N THR A 160 13.71 -3.56 -23.53
CA THR A 160 12.28 -3.87 -23.45
C THR A 160 11.75 -3.75 -22.03
N ALA A 161 12.45 -4.33 -21.06
CA ALA A 161 12.08 -4.28 -19.67
C ALA A 161 12.02 -2.83 -19.13
N ARG A 162 13.05 -2.04 -19.35
CA ARG A 162 13.11 -0.63 -18.92
C ARG A 162 12.02 0.24 -19.56
N VAL A 163 11.76 0.06 -20.84
CA VAL A 163 10.69 0.77 -21.54
C VAL A 163 9.33 0.37 -20.96
N ALA A 164 9.10 -0.93 -20.76
CA ALA A 164 7.87 -1.45 -20.17
C ALA A 164 7.63 -0.90 -18.75
N GLU A 165 8.68 -0.84 -17.89
CA GLU A 165 8.59 -0.21 -16.56
C GLU A 165 8.18 1.26 -16.64
N SER A 166 8.79 2.02 -17.55
CA SER A 166 8.46 3.44 -17.73
C SER A 166 7.01 3.67 -18.15
N LEU A 167 6.42 2.70 -18.85
CA LEU A 167 5.02 2.67 -19.27
C LEU A 167 4.09 2.00 -18.25
N LYS A 168 4.61 1.61 -17.09
CA LYS A 168 3.89 0.85 -16.04
C LYS A 168 3.33 -0.51 -16.53
N ARG A 169 3.91 -1.06 -17.59
CA ARG A 169 3.59 -2.39 -18.12
C ARG A 169 4.43 -3.44 -17.39
N MET A 170 4.15 -3.62 -16.09
CA MET A 170 4.96 -4.46 -15.20
C MET A 170 4.96 -5.93 -15.60
N ASP A 171 3.89 -6.41 -16.23
CA ASP A 171 3.78 -7.76 -16.79
C ASP A 171 4.81 -8.04 -17.90
N VAL A 172 5.01 -7.08 -18.79
CA VAL A 172 6.00 -7.16 -19.88
C VAL A 172 7.41 -7.04 -19.30
N ALA A 173 7.62 -6.07 -18.42
CA ALA A 173 8.91 -5.83 -17.79
C ALA A 173 9.42 -7.08 -17.07
N GLU A 174 8.58 -7.72 -16.27
CA GLU A 174 8.97 -8.93 -15.52
C GLU A 174 9.31 -10.10 -16.45
N ARG A 175 8.51 -10.33 -17.51
CA ARG A 175 8.84 -11.39 -18.48
C ARG A 175 10.22 -11.14 -19.12
N ALA A 176 10.51 -9.89 -19.47
CA ALA A 176 11.78 -9.53 -20.07
C ALA A 176 12.95 -9.68 -19.09
N TRP A 177 12.81 -9.25 -17.81
CA TRP A 177 13.83 -9.46 -16.77
C TRP A 177 14.06 -10.94 -16.48
N ARG A 178 13.01 -11.75 -16.34
CA ARG A 178 13.13 -13.19 -16.12
C ARG A 178 13.80 -13.89 -17.31
N ARG A 179 13.50 -13.46 -18.52
CA ARG A 179 14.18 -13.99 -19.71
C ARG A 179 15.65 -13.56 -19.73
N LEU A 180 15.96 -12.34 -19.32
CA LEU A 180 17.32 -11.83 -19.27
C LEU A 180 18.19 -12.66 -18.32
N VAL A 181 17.75 -12.95 -17.10
CA VAL A 181 18.54 -13.80 -16.17
C VAL A 181 18.69 -15.25 -16.66
N TRP A 182 17.79 -15.72 -17.52
CA TRP A 182 17.97 -17.02 -18.17
C TRP A 182 19.06 -16.99 -19.26
N VAL A 183 19.25 -15.86 -19.92
CA VAL A 183 20.29 -15.65 -20.96
C VAL A 183 21.63 -15.27 -20.33
N ASP A 184 21.59 -14.45 -19.29
CA ASP A 184 22.73 -13.90 -18.56
C ASP A 184 22.44 -13.98 -17.05
N GLU A 185 22.87 -15.06 -16.43
CA GLU A 185 22.70 -15.29 -14.99
C GLU A 185 23.52 -14.32 -14.11
N GLU A 186 24.49 -13.62 -14.71
CA GLU A 186 25.35 -12.66 -14.02
C GLU A 186 24.82 -11.21 -14.09
N ASP A 187 23.65 -10.97 -14.70
CA ASP A 187 23.02 -9.65 -14.69
C ASP A 187 22.39 -9.32 -13.32
N GLY A 188 23.18 -8.72 -12.44
CA GLY A 188 22.73 -8.30 -11.10
C GLY A 188 21.60 -7.27 -11.12
N GLU A 189 21.48 -6.45 -12.19
CA GLU A 189 20.36 -5.51 -12.34
C GLU A 189 19.04 -6.25 -12.60
N ALA A 190 19.07 -7.26 -13.46
CA ALA A 190 17.89 -8.06 -13.76
C ALA A 190 17.40 -8.80 -12.50
N TRP A 191 18.30 -9.39 -11.72
CA TRP A 191 17.96 -10.02 -10.44
C TRP A 191 17.34 -9.04 -9.45
N PHE A 192 17.88 -7.81 -9.35
CA PHE A 192 17.29 -6.78 -8.49
C PHE A 192 15.87 -6.40 -8.93
N GLN A 193 15.64 -6.23 -10.22
CA GLN A 193 14.31 -5.86 -10.73
C GLN A 193 13.29 -6.98 -10.55
N ILE A 194 13.72 -8.24 -10.67
CA ILE A 194 12.88 -9.40 -10.34
C ILE A 194 12.52 -9.38 -8.86
N ALA A 195 13.50 -9.22 -7.96
CA ALA A 195 13.26 -9.12 -6.52
C ALA A 195 12.28 -8.00 -6.17
N ALA A 196 12.45 -6.82 -6.77
CA ALA A 196 11.53 -5.69 -6.57
C ALA A 196 10.11 -5.98 -7.10
N SER A 197 9.97 -6.71 -8.21
CA SER A 197 8.68 -7.13 -8.74
C SER A 197 7.99 -8.16 -7.83
N GLU A 198 8.73 -9.15 -7.37
CA GLU A 198 8.25 -10.18 -6.45
C GLU A 198 7.80 -9.57 -5.12
N ALA A 199 8.58 -8.65 -4.55
CA ALA A 199 8.23 -7.93 -3.33
C ALA A 199 6.94 -7.09 -3.49
N ARG A 200 6.76 -6.39 -4.61
CA ARG A 200 5.52 -5.63 -4.90
C ARG A 200 4.28 -6.51 -4.98
N ARG A 201 4.43 -7.78 -5.37
CA ARG A 201 3.34 -8.77 -5.42
C ARG A 201 3.09 -9.46 -4.08
N GLY A 202 3.90 -9.19 -3.06
CA GLY A 202 3.82 -9.85 -1.77
C GLY A 202 4.56 -11.19 -1.69
N ASN A 203 5.28 -11.59 -2.73
CA ASN A 203 6.08 -12.82 -2.76
C ASN A 203 7.44 -12.61 -2.08
N PHE A 204 7.43 -12.24 -0.80
CA PHE A 204 8.64 -11.79 -0.09
C PHE A 204 9.70 -12.86 0.07
N ARG A 205 9.34 -14.16 0.10
CA ARG A 205 10.33 -15.26 0.18
C ARG A 205 11.12 -15.39 -1.12
N ASP A 206 10.45 -15.34 -2.26
CA ASP A 206 11.10 -15.41 -3.57
C ASP A 206 11.94 -14.16 -3.78
N ALA A 207 11.41 -12.98 -3.41
CA ALA A 207 12.12 -11.71 -3.46
C ALA A 207 13.42 -11.71 -2.64
N ASP A 208 13.45 -12.34 -1.46
CA ASP A 208 14.66 -12.47 -0.63
C ASP A 208 15.75 -13.29 -1.36
N GLY A 209 15.35 -14.38 -2.03
CA GLY A 209 16.25 -15.20 -2.84
C GLY A 209 16.80 -14.46 -4.06
N SER A 210 15.92 -13.80 -4.83
CA SER A 210 16.32 -13.01 -6.01
C SER A 210 17.22 -11.83 -5.62
N LEU A 211 16.93 -11.18 -4.48
CA LEU A 211 17.75 -10.08 -3.97
C LEU A 211 19.14 -10.54 -3.51
N ALA A 212 19.24 -11.71 -2.89
CA ALA A 212 20.53 -12.27 -2.50
C ALA A 212 21.45 -12.45 -3.73
N ARG A 213 20.92 -12.96 -4.83
CA ARG A 213 21.66 -13.05 -6.11
C ARG A 213 22.09 -11.69 -6.64
N ALA A 214 21.20 -10.70 -6.60
CA ALA A 214 21.54 -9.32 -7.00
C ALA A 214 22.67 -8.72 -6.15
N MET A 215 22.67 -9.00 -4.84
CA MET A 215 23.69 -8.52 -3.90
C MET A 215 25.06 -9.17 -4.13
N ASP A 216 25.07 -10.49 -4.42
CA ASP A 216 26.30 -11.21 -4.75
C ASP A 216 26.97 -10.65 -6.02
N LEU A 217 26.16 -10.29 -7.03
CA LEU A 217 26.63 -9.82 -8.33
C LEU A 217 26.98 -8.33 -8.35
N ASN A 218 26.23 -7.51 -7.62
CA ASN A 218 26.45 -6.06 -7.57
C ASN A 218 26.15 -5.49 -6.17
N PRO A 219 27.05 -5.68 -5.19
CA PRO A 219 26.81 -5.30 -3.79
C PRO A 219 26.68 -3.78 -3.56
N THR A 220 27.13 -2.97 -4.49
CA THR A 220 27.09 -1.48 -4.38
C THR A 220 25.90 -0.85 -5.09
N ARG A 221 25.02 -1.66 -5.66
CA ARG A 221 23.86 -1.13 -6.40
C ARG A 221 22.96 -0.29 -5.47
N PRO A 222 22.60 0.96 -5.87
CA PRO A 222 21.68 1.77 -5.08
C PRO A 222 20.32 1.08 -4.89
N GLY A 223 19.76 1.19 -3.68
CA GLY A 223 18.44 0.65 -3.34
C GLY A 223 18.43 -0.78 -2.80
N LEU A 224 19.56 -1.52 -2.85
CA LEU A 224 19.66 -2.88 -2.28
C LEU A 224 19.27 -2.91 -0.80
N LEU A 225 19.90 -2.08 0.02
CA LEU A 225 19.65 -2.02 1.46
C LEU A 225 18.18 -1.71 1.78
N PHE A 226 17.59 -0.77 1.05
CA PHE A 226 16.19 -0.41 1.25
C PHE A 226 15.25 -1.56 0.87
N LEU A 227 15.49 -2.20 -0.29
CA LEU A 227 14.67 -3.33 -0.72
C LEU A 227 14.80 -4.51 0.23
N GLN A 228 16.03 -4.80 0.71
CA GLN A 228 16.27 -5.85 1.68
C GLN A 228 15.54 -5.58 2.99
N ALA A 229 15.63 -4.34 3.50
CA ALA A 229 14.91 -3.93 4.71
C ALA A 229 13.40 -4.10 4.55
N TRP A 230 12.84 -3.70 3.39
CA TRP A 230 11.42 -3.84 3.11
C TRP A 230 10.96 -5.30 3.01
N ILE A 231 11.76 -6.16 2.42
CA ILE A 231 11.49 -7.61 2.37
C ILE A 231 11.50 -8.19 3.79
N LYS A 232 12.53 -7.90 4.61
CA LYS A 232 12.61 -8.39 6.00
C LYS A 232 11.46 -7.87 6.87
N GLU A 233 11.05 -6.61 6.68
CA GLU A 233 9.88 -6.02 7.34
C GLU A 233 8.61 -6.86 7.09
N ASN A 234 8.37 -7.25 5.83
CA ASN A 234 7.18 -7.99 5.42
C ASN A 234 7.27 -9.50 5.74
N LEU A 235 8.47 -10.04 5.87
CA LEU A 235 8.68 -11.39 6.39
C LEU A 235 8.52 -11.46 7.92
N GLY A 236 8.36 -10.30 8.59
CA GLY A 236 8.18 -10.23 10.05
C GLY A 236 9.49 -10.23 10.84
N ASP A 237 10.63 -10.19 10.18
CA ASP A 237 11.95 -10.08 10.82
C ASP A 237 12.23 -8.61 11.17
N LEU A 238 11.55 -8.14 12.23
CA LEU A 238 11.65 -6.75 12.69
C LEU A 238 13.07 -6.34 13.07
N PRO A 239 13.89 -7.17 13.78
CA PRO A 239 15.25 -6.80 14.11
C PRO A 239 16.12 -6.56 12.87
N ALA A 240 16.09 -7.48 11.90
CA ALA A 240 16.87 -7.33 10.68
C ALA A 240 16.41 -6.11 9.85
N ALA A 241 15.10 -5.89 9.74
CA ALA A 241 14.55 -4.73 9.03
C ALA A 241 15.02 -3.39 9.65
N ILE A 242 15.01 -3.28 10.98
CA ILE A 242 15.48 -2.09 11.70
C ILE A 242 16.96 -1.81 11.41
N GLU A 243 17.81 -2.81 11.52
CA GLU A 243 19.25 -2.63 11.28
C GLU A 243 19.54 -2.26 9.82
N LEU A 244 18.84 -2.87 8.86
CA LEU A 244 19.01 -2.56 7.43
C LEU A 244 18.54 -1.15 7.08
N TYR A 245 17.39 -0.68 7.62
CA TYR A 245 16.96 0.70 7.40
C TYR A 245 17.88 1.72 8.06
N ARG A 246 18.43 1.41 9.24
CA ARG A 246 19.47 2.25 9.87
C ARG A 246 20.71 2.34 8.98
N HIS A 247 21.22 1.19 8.54
CA HIS A 247 22.36 1.14 7.64
C HIS A 247 22.11 1.91 6.33
N HIS A 248 20.86 1.81 5.79
CA HIS A 248 20.49 2.60 4.62
C HIS A 248 20.62 4.11 4.86
N LEU A 249 20.16 4.60 6.03
CA LEU A 249 20.30 6.02 6.40
C LEU A 249 21.76 6.43 6.60
N ASP A 250 22.58 5.54 7.17
CA ASP A 250 24.02 5.82 7.41
C ASP A 250 24.79 5.94 6.08
N VAL A 251 24.44 5.14 5.06
CA VAL A 251 25.11 5.11 3.76
C VAL A 251 24.59 6.18 2.80
N HIS A 252 23.29 6.40 2.77
CA HIS A 252 22.62 7.23 1.76
C HIS A 252 22.17 8.61 2.27
N GLY A 253 22.39 8.87 3.56
CA GLY A 253 21.99 10.11 4.19
C GLY A 253 20.54 10.11 4.71
N ASP A 254 20.13 11.27 5.22
CA ASP A 254 18.83 11.41 5.88
C ASP A 254 17.67 11.36 4.89
N ASP A 255 16.73 10.43 5.14
CA ASP A 255 15.50 10.29 4.40
C ASP A 255 14.31 10.17 5.37
N ALA A 256 13.41 11.14 5.32
CA ALA A 256 12.23 11.20 6.18
C ALA A 256 11.29 9.99 5.97
N GLY A 257 11.22 9.45 4.75
CA GLY A 257 10.42 8.26 4.45
C GLY A 257 10.92 7.02 5.19
N THR A 258 12.22 6.77 5.13
CA THR A 258 12.88 5.68 5.84
C THR A 258 12.77 5.85 7.35
N ARG A 259 12.93 7.10 7.89
CA ARG A 259 12.74 7.37 9.32
C ARG A 259 11.30 7.06 9.77
N ARG A 260 10.27 7.43 8.98
CA ARG A 260 8.87 7.08 9.31
C ARG A 260 8.64 5.57 9.36
N ARG A 261 9.28 4.79 8.48
CA ARG A 261 9.25 3.32 8.57
C ARG A 261 9.90 2.82 9.86
N LEU A 262 11.07 3.34 10.22
CA LEU A 262 11.75 2.99 11.48
C LEU A 262 10.89 3.32 12.70
N ILE A 263 10.20 4.45 12.73
CA ILE A 263 9.25 4.79 13.81
C ILE A 263 8.18 3.71 13.94
N GLY A 264 7.58 3.28 12.82
CA GLY A 264 6.60 2.20 12.80
C GLY A 264 7.17 0.87 13.32
N LEU A 265 8.37 0.49 12.87
CA LEU A 265 9.03 -0.74 13.29
C LEU A 265 9.42 -0.72 14.77
N TYR A 266 10.01 0.36 15.27
CA TYR A 266 10.32 0.53 16.69
C TYR A 266 9.06 0.47 17.56
N THR A 267 7.96 1.09 17.09
CA THR A 267 6.67 1.04 17.80
C THR A 267 6.12 -0.39 17.86
N ARG A 268 6.19 -1.15 16.76
CA ARG A 268 5.79 -2.58 16.72
C ARG A 268 6.67 -3.48 17.58
N ALA A 269 7.94 -3.12 17.74
CA ALA A 269 8.91 -3.82 18.58
C ALA A 269 8.89 -3.35 20.06
N ASP A 270 7.95 -2.48 20.44
CA ASP A 270 7.85 -1.83 21.77
C ASP A 270 9.11 -1.06 22.19
N ARG A 271 9.90 -0.61 21.20
CA ARG A 271 11.10 0.21 21.38
C ARG A 271 10.74 1.70 21.31
N ILE A 272 9.88 2.13 22.24
CA ILE A 272 9.29 3.48 22.25
C ILE A 272 10.33 4.60 22.35
N PRO A 273 11.42 4.51 23.16
CA PRO A 273 12.46 5.55 23.21
C PRO A 273 13.12 5.82 21.84
N GLU A 274 13.41 4.76 21.08
CA GLU A 274 14.02 4.88 19.75
C GLU A 274 13.01 5.42 18.73
N ALA A 275 11.76 4.96 18.78
CA ALA A 275 10.68 5.52 17.96
C ALA A 275 10.54 7.04 18.17
N TYR A 276 10.57 7.48 19.44
CA TYR A 276 10.55 8.89 19.79
C TYR A 276 11.75 9.67 19.23
N ALA A 277 12.95 9.10 19.33
CA ALA A 277 14.16 9.74 18.82
C ALA A 277 14.08 9.97 17.30
N GLU A 278 13.62 8.98 16.54
CA GLU A 278 13.44 9.12 15.09
C GLU A 278 12.31 10.10 14.74
N ALA A 279 11.17 10.07 15.45
CA ALA A 279 10.08 11.02 15.25
C ALA A 279 10.54 12.47 15.48
N LYS A 280 11.38 12.68 16.52
CA LYS A 280 11.96 13.99 16.79
C LYS A 280 12.86 14.46 15.64
N ARG A 281 13.70 13.59 15.07
CA ARG A 281 14.54 13.93 13.91
C ARG A 281 13.71 14.34 12.70
N VAL A 282 12.61 13.60 12.40
CA VAL A 282 11.67 13.98 11.32
C VAL A 282 11.06 15.36 11.57
N SER A 283 10.59 15.64 12.80
CA SER A 283 10.01 16.94 13.15
C SER A 283 11.05 18.07 13.20
N ASP A 284 12.32 17.78 13.47
CA ASP A 284 13.39 18.78 13.47
C ASP A 284 13.83 19.11 12.03
N SER A 285 13.73 18.15 11.08
CA SER A 285 14.03 18.37 9.66
C SER A 285 12.94 19.19 8.94
N ASP A 286 11.68 19.00 9.32
CA ASP A 286 10.55 19.82 8.87
C ASP A 286 9.70 20.28 10.06
N PRO A 287 9.99 21.47 10.60
CA PRO A 287 9.26 22.03 11.73
C PRO A 287 7.78 22.34 11.44
N SER A 288 7.36 22.35 10.18
CA SER A 288 5.99 22.62 9.75
C SER A 288 5.17 21.34 9.55
N ASP A 289 5.79 20.15 9.67
CA ASP A 289 5.11 18.87 9.55
C ASP A 289 4.25 18.58 10.80
N GLY A 290 2.95 18.84 10.69
CA GLY A 290 1.98 18.58 11.77
C GLY A 290 1.86 17.08 12.12
N GLU A 291 2.08 16.17 11.17
CA GLU A 291 2.06 14.72 11.43
C GLU A 291 3.28 14.29 12.25
N ALA A 292 4.44 14.82 11.91
CA ALA A 292 5.65 14.56 12.68
C ALA A 292 5.54 15.08 14.12
N LEU A 293 5.00 16.30 14.31
CA LEU A 293 4.74 16.84 15.65
C LEU A 293 3.73 16.02 16.43
N GLN A 294 2.69 15.51 15.77
CA GLN A 294 1.72 14.60 16.39
C GLN A 294 2.38 13.30 16.84
N LEU A 295 3.24 12.69 16.00
CA LEU A 295 3.99 11.49 16.37
C LEU A 295 4.96 11.74 17.53
N VAL A 296 5.66 12.87 17.53
CA VAL A 296 6.53 13.26 18.65
C VAL A 296 5.75 13.36 19.94
N ALA A 297 4.58 13.99 19.93
CA ALA A 297 3.76 14.14 21.14
C ALA A 297 3.24 12.79 21.64
N ASP A 298 2.73 11.93 20.77
CA ASP A 298 2.21 10.60 21.14
C ASP A 298 3.32 9.71 21.70
N LEU A 299 4.46 9.63 21.01
CA LEU A 299 5.59 8.80 21.43
C LEU A 299 6.26 9.35 22.70
N ALA A 300 6.30 10.68 22.87
CA ALA A 300 6.83 11.28 24.10
C ALA A 300 5.97 10.90 25.33
N LEU A 301 4.64 10.89 25.20
CA LEU A 301 3.74 10.44 26.28
C LEU A 301 3.96 8.96 26.59
N LYS A 302 4.04 8.10 25.60
CA LYS A 302 4.34 6.67 25.75
C LYS A 302 5.73 6.44 26.37
N ALA A 303 6.72 7.26 26.01
CA ALA A 303 8.06 7.24 26.58
C ALA A 303 8.15 7.89 27.98
N LYS A 304 7.02 8.28 28.58
CA LYS A 304 6.95 8.97 29.89
C LYS A 304 7.71 10.30 29.94
N ARG A 305 7.67 11.06 28.83
CA ARG A 305 8.31 12.39 28.64
C ARG A 305 7.25 13.48 28.44
N PRO A 306 6.39 13.79 29.44
CA PRO A 306 5.26 14.71 29.25
C PRO A 306 5.68 16.12 28.85
N ALA A 307 6.81 16.63 29.35
CA ALA A 307 7.28 17.98 29.00
C ALA A 307 7.63 18.11 27.50
N ASP A 308 8.16 17.06 26.86
CA ASP A 308 8.46 17.06 25.45
C ASP A 308 7.16 16.95 24.62
N ALA A 309 6.18 16.17 25.10
CA ALA A 309 4.87 16.11 24.49
C ALA A 309 4.15 17.47 24.53
N ASP A 310 4.17 18.16 25.66
CA ASP A 310 3.55 19.48 25.79
C ASP A 310 4.19 20.51 24.86
N LYS A 311 5.52 20.48 24.68
CA LYS A 311 6.21 21.30 23.68
C LYS A 311 5.76 21.01 22.25
N ALA A 312 5.66 19.72 21.90
CA ALA A 312 5.24 19.31 20.56
C ALA A 312 3.78 19.71 20.30
N LEU A 313 2.88 19.51 21.28
CA LEU A 313 1.47 19.91 21.21
C LEU A 313 1.32 21.43 21.08
N ALA A 314 2.10 22.21 21.82
CA ALA A 314 2.11 23.68 21.73
C ALA A 314 2.56 24.14 20.32
N ARG A 315 3.63 23.53 19.77
CA ARG A 315 4.09 23.81 18.40
C ARG A 315 3.01 23.43 17.37
N LEU A 316 2.40 22.26 17.52
CA LEU A 316 1.34 21.78 16.63
C LEU A 316 0.17 22.78 16.58
N GLY A 317 -0.27 23.30 17.73
CA GLY A 317 -1.32 24.32 17.81
C GLY A 317 -0.92 25.68 17.22
N ALA A 318 0.38 25.97 17.16
CA ALA A 318 0.92 27.22 16.63
C ALA A 318 1.12 27.20 15.10
N LEU A 319 1.16 26.03 14.44
CA LEU A 319 1.39 25.92 12.99
C LEU A 319 0.34 26.65 12.15
N SER A 320 -0.92 26.53 12.53
CA SER A 320 -2.06 27.17 11.82
C SER A 320 -3.13 27.56 12.82
N PRO A 321 -2.97 28.70 13.51
CA PRO A 321 -3.86 29.08 14.61
C PRO A 321 -5.35 29.19 14.21
N GLY A 322 -5.62 29.52 12.94
CA GLY A 322 -6.99 29.63 12.40
C GLY A 322 -7.61 28.32 11.92
N ASP A 323 -6.80 27.26 11.80
CA ASP A 323 -7.25 25.95 11.33
C ASP A 323 -7.46 25.01 12.54
N PRO A 324 -8.66 24.41 12.71
CA PRO A 324 -8.94 23.48 13.79
C PRO A 324 -8.20 22.13 13.66
N GLU A 325 -7.64 21.80 12.49
CA GLU A 325 -7.07 20.47 12.23
C GLU A 325 -5.93 20.13 13.19
N ASN A 326 -4.98 21.03 13.37
CA ASN A 326 -3.85 20.78 14.27
C ASN A 326 -4.29 20.70 15.75
N THR A 327 -5.31 21.46 16.13
CA THR A 327 -5.93 21.31 17.46
C THR A 327 -6.63 19.96 17.58
N ALA A 328 -7.32 19.49 16.53
CA ALA A 328 -7.93 18.16 16.52
C ALA A 328 -6.90 17.04 16.64
N ARG A 329 -5.77 17.14 15.95
CA ARG A 329 -4.62 16.22 16.09
C ARG A 329 -4.12 16.15 17.53
N ALA A 330 -3.93 17.30 18.17
CA ALA A 330 -3.52 17.39 19.58
C ALA A 330 -4.56 16.75 20.54
N VAL A 331 -5.84 17.01 20.32
CA VAL A 331 -6.93 16.39 21.08
C VAL A 331 -6.89 14.87 20.98
N VAL A 332 -6.70 14.31 19.79
CA VAL A 332 -6.61 12.87 19.57
C VAL A 332 -5.43 12.26 20.35
N VAL A 333 -4.27 12.90 20.30
CA VAL A 333 -3.08 12.44 21.05
C VAL A 333 -3.36 12.42 22.53
N LEU A 334 -3.90 13.49 23.08
CA LEU A 334 -4.21 13.60 24.51
C LEU A 334 -5.27 12.59 24.95
N ALA A 335 -6.31 12.37 24.15
CA ALA A 335 -7.35 11.40 24.44
C ALA A 335 -6.81 9.97 24.49
N ARG A 336 -6.01 9.56 23.50
CA ARG A 336 -5.39 8.22 23.44
C ARG A 336 -4.45 7.93 24.60
N ASN A 337 -3.85 8.95 25.17
CA ASN A 337 -2.90 8.82 26.27
C ASN A 337 -3.51 9.16 27.65
N GLY A 338 -4.85 9.07 27.80
CA GLY A 338 -5.54 9.25 29.08
C GLY A 338 -5.66 10.72 29.54
N ARG A 339 -5.21 11.67 28.74
CA ARG A 339 -5.29 13.12 29.01
C ARG A 339 -6.49 13.80 28.30
N GLY A 340 -7.60 13.07 28.10
CA GLY A 340 -8.73 13.52 27.30
C GLY A 340 -9.35 14.85 27.75
N ARG A 341 -9.41 15.09 29.09
CA ARG A 341 -9.90 16.38 29.62
C ARG A 341 -9.03 17.58 29.24
N GLU A 342 -7.73 17.40 29.10
CA GLU A 342 -6.82 18.46 28.66
C GLU A 342 -7.02 18.76 27.18
N GLY A 343 -7.16 17.70 26.36
CA GLY A 343 -7.53 17.85 24.95
C GLY A 343 -8.84 18.61 24.77
N ALA A 344 -9.83 18.28 25.59
CA ALA A 344 -11.13 18.96 25.54
C ALA A 344 -11.05 20.44 25.94
N ARG A 345 -10.24 20.80 26.93
CA ARG A 345 -9.97 22.22 27.26
C ARG A 345 -9.25 22.94 26.11
N MET A 346 -8.26 22.29 25.49
CA MET A 346 -7.57 22.86 24.31
C MET A 346 -8.55 23.14 23.16
N ALA A 347 -9.52 22.26 22.92
CA ALA A 347 -10.58 22.50 21.93
C ALA A 347 -11.48 23.67 22.33
N ASP A 348 -11.85 23.78 23.62
CA ASP A 348 -12.62 24.94 24.14
C ASP A 348 -11.86 26.25 23.99
N ASP A 349 -10.57 26.28 24.28
CA ASP A 349 -9.71 27.46 24.14
C ASP A 349 -9.59 27.88 22.67
N TRP A 350 -9.49 26.92 21.77
CA TRP A 350 -9.51 27.22 20.33
C TRP A 350 -10.86 27.82 19.91
N ALA A 351 -11.96 27.21 20.33
CA ALA A 351 -13.32 27.71 20.07
C ALA A 351 -13.57 29.11 20.64
N ALA A 352 -13.01 29.43 21.79
CA ALA A 352 -13.10 30.73 22.41
C ALA A 352 -12.33 31.82 21.62
N ARG A 353 -11.19 31.48 21.05
CA ARG A 353 -10.38 32.36 20.20
C ARG A 353 -11.01 32.59 18.82
N HIS A 354 -11.89 31.68 18.37
CA HIS A 354 -12.54 31.72 17.06
C HIS A 354 -14.07 31.65 17.19
N PRO A 355 -14.73 32.63 17.84
CA PRO A 355 -16.13 32.54 18.28
C PRO A 355 -17.14 32.41 17.13
N GLY A 356 -16.79 32.88 15.92
CA GLY A 356 -17.64 32.76 14.72
C GLY A 356 -17.43 31.44 13.93
N ASN A 357 -16.48 30.60 14.30
CA ASN A 357 -16.18 29.37 13.59
C ASN A 357 -16.90 28.19 14.23
N ILE A 358 -17.85 27.58 13.50
CA ILE A 358 -18.63 26.42 13.95
C ILE A 358 -17.75 25.18 14.23
N ALA A 359 -16.59 25.07 13.59
CA ALA A 359 -15.66 23.95 13.81
C ALA A 359 -15.18 23.89 15.28
N GLY A 360 -15.06 25.03 15.95
CA GLY A 360 -14.65 25.11 17.35
C GLY A 360 -15.58 24.36 18.30
N PRO A 361 -16.85 24.76 18.42
CA PRO A 361 -17.80 24.00 19.23
C PRO A 361 -17.93 22.54 18.83
N MET A 362 -17.89 22.21 17.54
CA MET A 362 -17.96 20.82 17.07
C MET A 362 -16.75 20.00 17.50
N LEU A 363 -15.54 20.56 17.43
CA LEU A 363 -14.32 19.92 17.95
C LEU A 363 -14.42 19.73 19.46
N SER A 364 -14.91 20.74 20.20
CA SER A 364 -15.12 20.65 21.65
C SER A 364 -16.10 19.53 22.02
N VAL A 365 -17.20 19.37 21.27
CA VAL A 365 -18.13 18.24 21.49
C VAL A 365 -17.41 16.91 21.40
N ARG A 366 -16.71 16.67 20.30
CA ARG A 366 -15.99 15.40 20.07
C ARG A 366 -14.93 15.14 21.14
N ALA A 367 -14.23 16.20 21.56
CA ALA A 367 -13.20 16.12 22.60
C ALA A 367 -13.78 15.80 23.98
N TRP A 368 -14.88 16.42 24.37
CA TRP A 368 -15.55 16.16 25.66
C TRP A 368 -16.23 14.78 25.68
N SER A 369 -16.83 14.32 24.57
CA SER A 369 -17.33 12.95 24.44
C SER A 369 -16.19 11.94 24.61
N ALA A 370 -15.08 12.12 23.89
CA ALA A 370 -13.90 11.26 24.02
C ALA A 370 -13.26 11.27 25.42
N ALA A 371 -13.44 12.37 26.17
CA ALA A 371 -13.02 12.48 27.57
C ALA A 371 -14.00 11.85 28.57
N GLY A 372 -15.08 11.19 28.12
CA GLY A 372 -16.11 10.61 28.97
C GLY A 372 -16.89 11.65 29.79
N GLN A 373 -17.08 12.84 29.26
CA GLN A 373 -17.78 13.96 29.92
C GLN A 373 -19.01 14.40 29.10
N PRO A 374 -20.06 13.56 29.03
CA PRO A 374 -21.19 13.79 28.11
C PRO A 374 -21.96 15.06 28.40
N ASP A 375 -22.13 15.50 29.66
CA ASP A 375 -22.81 16.76 29.99
C ASP A 375 -22.05 17.96 29.42
N SER A 376 -20.70 17.92 29.47
CA SER A 376 -19.87 18.95 28.86
C SER A 376 -20.00 18.96 27.34
N ALA A 377 -20.06 17.78 26.71
CA ALA A 377 -20.29 17.63 25.28
C ALA A 377 -21.66 18.19 24.86
N ILE A 378 -22.72 17.88 25.61
CA ILE A 378 -24.10 18.41 25.38
C ILE A 378 -24.12 19.93 25.39
N ALA A 379 -23.47 20.56 26.38
CA ALA A 379 -23.45 22.03 26.47
C ALA A 379 -22.80 22.67 25.22
N ARG A 380 -21.70 22.09 24.70
CA ARG A 380 -21.02 22.56 23.47
C ARG A 380 -21.84 22.25 22.21
N ALA A 381 -22.49 21.09 22.18
CA ALA A 381 -23.35 20.69 21.08
C ALA A 381 -24.56 21.62 20.92
N ARG A 382 -25.20 22.01 22.04
CA ARG A 382 -26.27 22.98 22.02
C ARG A 382 -25.81 24.35 21.49
N ARG A 383 -24.59 24.78 21.83
CA ARG A 383 -23.98 25.99 21.26
C ARG A 383 -23.76 25.84 19.76
N ALA A 384 -23.23 24.68 19.31
CA ALA A 384 -23.03 24.42 17.88
C ALA A 384 -24.36 24.44 17.09
N VAL A 385 -25.42 23.84 17.64
CA VAL A 385 -26.77 23.90 17.04
C VAL A 385 -27.31 25.33 16.99
N ALA A 386 -27.07 26.12 18.01
CA ALA A 386 -27.51 27.55 18.03
C ALA A 386 -26.76 28.40 16.97
N MET A 387 -25.50 28.10 16.69
CA MET A 387 -24.70 28.76 15.65
C MET A 387 -25.09 28.35 14.22
N ALA A 388 -25.56 27.13 14.02
CA ALA A 388 -25.98 26.63 12.72
C ALA A 388 -27.26 25.78 12.84
N PRO A 389 -28.43 26.42 13.08
CA PRO A 389 -29.68 25.73 13.39
C PRO A 389 -30.18 24.85 12.23
N ASP A 390 -29.81 25.17 11.00
CA ASP A 390 -30.21 24.43 9.80
C ASP A 390 -29.25 23.28 9.43
N SER A 391 -28.05 23.23 10.04
CA SER A 391 -27.08 22.19 9.79
C SER A 391 -27.45 20.89 10.53
N THR A 392 -27.33 19.77 9.83
CA THR A 392 -27.58 18.42 10.39
C THR A 392 -26.47 17.95 11.30
N GLU A 393 -25.21 18.27 11.02
CA GLU A 393 -24.06 17.74 11.74
C GLU A 393 -23.97 18.18 13.21
N PRO A 394 -24.15 19.47 13.59
CA PRO A 394 -24.20 19.88 15.00
C PRO A 394 -25.32 19.17 15.78
N ARG A 395 -26.49 19.01 15.15
CA ARG A 395 -27.63 18.34 15.77
C ARG A 395 -27.37 16.84 15.95
N ARG A 396 -26.68 16.20 15.00
CA ARG A 396 -26.22 14.80 15.11
C ARG A 396 -25.25 14.62 16.27
N LEU A 397 -24.31 15.54 16.46
CA LEU A 397 -23.40 15.55 17.60
C LEU A 397 -24.15 15.74 18.92
N LEU A 398 -25.18 16.58 18.95
CA LEU A 398 -26.03 16.76 20.14
C LEU A 398 -26.78 15.46 20.49
N ALA A 399 -27.40 14.83 19.49
CA ALA A 399 -28.13 13.59 19.70
C ALA A 399 -27.23 12.47 20.23
N ARG A 400 -26.03 12.33 19.70
CA ARG A 400 -25.03 11.37 20.18
C ARG A 400 -24.56 11.68 21.60
N ALA A 401 -24.22 12.92 21.90
CA ALA A 401 -23.83 13.32 23.25
C ALA A 401 -24.95 13.06 24.29
N LEU A 402 -26.22 13.25 23.90
CA LEU A 402 -27.37 12.92 24.74
C LEU A 402 -27.50 11.40 24.96
N GLN A 403 -27.23 10.59 23.92
CA GLN A 403 -27.19 9.11 24.07
C GLN A 403 -26.06 8.67 25.03
N ASP A 404 -24.87 9.25 24.90
CA ASP A 404 -23.71 8.95 25.78
C ASP A 404 -24.01 9.32 27.24
N ALA A 405 -24.88 10.32 27.45
CA ALA A 405 -25.40 10.71 28.77
C ALA A 405 -26.59 9.84 29.24
N ALA A 406 -27.00 8.82 28.48
CA ALA A 406 -28.22 8.03 28.70
C ALA A 406 -29.52 8.88 28.75
N ARG A 407 -29.51 10.09 28.15
CA ARG A 407 -30.67 10.99 28.04
C ARG A 407 -31.50 10.65 26.81
N TYR A 408 -31.92 9.39 26.67
CA TYR A 408 -32.55 8.82 25.48
C TYR A 408 -33.80 9.57 24.99
N PRO A 409 -34.71 10.03 25.86
CA PRO A 409 -35.89 10.77 25.37
C PRO A 409 -35.56 12.12 24.68
N GLU A 410 -34.45 12.75 25.10
CA GLU A 410 -33.97 13.97 24.45
C GLU A 410 -33.22 13.65 23.18
N ALA A 411 -32.39 12.61 23.19
CA ALA A 411 -31.67 12.12 22.00
C ALA A 411 -32.66 11.72 20.88
N GLU A 412 -33.71 10.98 21.22
CA GLU A 412 -34.74 10.57 20.26
C GLU A 412 -35.40 11.77 19.57
N ARG A 413 -35.70 12.83 20.34
CA ARG A 413 -36.26 14.06 19.78
C ARG A 413 -35.34 14.72 18.75
N GLU A 414 -34.03 14.72 19.00
CA GLU A 414 -33.06 15.27 18.07
C GLU A 414 -32.90 14.37 16.82
N TRP A 415 -32.94 13.05 16.99
CA TRP A 415 -32.91 12.09 15.86
C TRP A 415 -34.16 12.20 15.00
N LEU A 416 -35.34 12.36 15.60
CA LEU A 416 -36.60 12.57 14.87
C LEU A 416 -36.56 13.88 14.07
N ALA A 417 -36.05 14.95 14.67
CA ALA A 417 -35.88 16.23 13.97
C ALA A 417 -34.87 16.14 12.82
N LEU A 418 -33.84 15.32 12.94
CA LEU A 418 -32.89 15.02 11.84
C LEU A 418 -33.55 14.21 10.73
N ARG A 419 -34.31 13.17 11.06
CA ARG A 419 -35.07 12.39 10.08
C ARG A 419 -36.03 13.25 9.27
N ASP A 420 -36.76 14.17 9.93
CA ASP A 420 -37.71 15.03 9.26
C ASP A 420 -37.04 16.06 8.33
N ARG A 421 -35.80 16.45 8.61
CA ARG A 421 -34.97 17.31 7.75
C ARG A 421 -34.28 16.59 6.59
N ALA A 422 -33.92 15.34 6.80
CA ALA A 422 -33.20 14.52 5.82
C ALA A 422 -33.84 13.12 5.70
N PRO A 423 -35.07 13.02 5.18
CA PRO A 423 -35.86 11.78 5.21
C PRO A 423 -35.27 10.67 4.31
N GLY A 424 -34.38 11.02 3.38
CA GLY A 424 -33.70 10.06 2.50
C GLY A 424 -32.39 9.49 3.06
N GLU A 425 -31.97 9.86 4.28
CA GLU A 425 -30.73 9.35 4.90
C GLU A 425 -30.97 8.12 5.78
N PRO A 426 -30.68 6.89 5.32
CA PRO A 426 -30.92 5.68 6.11
C PRO A 426 -30.07 5.64 7.38
N GLY A 427 -28.92 6.31 7.42
CA GLY A 427 -28.04 6.39 8.59
C GLY A 427 -28.68 7.04 9.81
N ILE A 428 -29.54 8.04 9.61
CA ILE A 428 -30.29 8.68 10.70
C ILE A 428 -31.29 7.69 11.34
N LEU A 429 -31.90 6.85 10.52
CA LEU A 429 -32.82 5.83 11.02
C LEU A 429 -32.08 4.74 11.82
N LEU A 430 -30.84 4.38 11.45
CA LEU A 430 -30.03 3.48 12.26
C LEU A 430 -29.64 4.12 13.60
N ASP A 431 -29.16 5.36 13.59
CA ASP A 431 -28.82 6.08 14.81
C ASP A 431 -30.05 6.22 15.74
N LEU A 432 -31.24 6.52 15.17
CA LEU A 432 -32.52 6.51 15.90
C LEU A 432 -32.87 5.12 16.44
N GLY A 433 -32.69 4.08 15.65
CA GLY A 433 -32.90 2.69 16.04
C GLY A 433 -32.02 2.31 17.22
N GLY A 434 -30.73 2.61 17.16
CA GLY A 434 -29.79 2.36 18.27
C GLY A 434 -30.10 3.17 19.52
N CYS A 435 -30.62 4.40 19.38
CA CYS A 435 -31.12 5.18 20.50
C CYS A 435 -32.32 4.50 21.17
N ARG A 436 -33.27 4.01 20.41
CA ARG A 436 -34.48 3.33 20.90
C ARG A 436 -34.17 2.00 21.56
N GLU A 437 -33.27 1.23 20.96
CA GLU A 437 -32.78 -0.05 21.52
C GLU A 437 -32.18 0.17 22.90
N ARG A 438 -31.24 1.09 23.06
CA ARG A 438 -30.64 1.45 24.35
C ARG A 438 -31.65 2.01 25.35
N ALA A 439 -32.71 2.66 24.89
CA ALA A 439 -33.83 3.11 25.72
C ALA A 439 -34.80 1.99 26.12
N GLY A 440 -34.61 0.76 25.63
CA GLY A 440 -35.51 -0.37 25.84
C GLY A 440 -36.74 -0.40 24.93
N ASN A 441 -36.85 0.51 23.96
CA ASN A 441 -37.93 0.54 22.98
C ASN A 441 -37.58 -0.31 21.75
N ILE A 442 -37.66 -1.63 21.93
CA ILE A 442 -37.23 -2.59 20.93
C ILE A 442 -38.13 -2.56 19.68
N ASP A 443 -39.44 -2.40 19.84
CA ASP A 443 -40.36 -2.27 18.70
C ASP A 443 -40.02 -1.05 17.85
N GLY A 444 -39.71 0.07 18.50
CA GLY A 444 -39.25 1.28 17.83
C GLY A 444 -37.91 1.13 17.11
N ALA A 445 -36.99 0.33 17.68
CA ALA A 445 -35.69 0.03 17.06
C ALA A 445 -35.87 -0.84 15.80
N VAL A 446 -36.67 -1.92 15.89
CA VAL A 446 -36.98 -2.79 14.76
C VAL A 446 -37.67 -2.00 13.63
N LEU A 447 -38.64 -1.13 13.98
CA LEU A 447 -39.32 -0.27 12.99
C LEU A 447 -38.31 0.63 12.28
N ALA A 448 -37.40 1.27 13.00
CA ALA A 448 -36.38 2.15 12.43
C ALA A 448 -35.42 1.38 11.49
N GLY A 449 -34.97 0.20 11.89
CA GLY A 449 -34.17 -0.69 11.04
C GLY A 449 -34.89 -1.10 9.74
N ARG A 450 -36.17 -1.45 9.82
CA ARG A 450 -36.99 -1.77 8.64
C ARG A 450 -37.17 -0.57 7.72
N GLN A 451 -37.37 0.64 8.28
CA GLN A 451 -37.47 1.88 7.50
C GLN A 451 -36.12 2.20 6.81
N ALA A 452 -35.01 1.96 7.47
CA ALA A 452 -33.69 2.13 6.85
C ALA A 452 -33.50 1.18 5.65
N LEU A 453 -33.97 -0.07 5.75
CA LEU A 453 -33.93 -1.05 4.66
C LEU A 453 -34.96 -0.74 3.54
N GLN A 454 -36.05 -0.03 3.82
CA GLN A 454 -36.91 0.49 2.76
C GLN A 454 -36.23 1.56 1.90
N LEU A 455 -35.39 2.40 2.51
CA LEU A 455 -34.58 3.40 1.79
C LEU A 455 -33.37 2.78 1.09
N ALA A 456 -32.73 1.80 1.69
CA ALA A 456 -31.54 1.15 1.19
C ALA A 456 -31.59 -0.37 1.45
N PRO A 457 -32.25 -1.15 0.59
CA PRO A 457 -32.51 -2.58 0.82
C PRO A 457 -31.27 -3.47 0.99
N ASP A 458 -30.18 -3.08 0.33
CA ASP A 458 -28.92 -3.84 0.30
C ASP A 458 -27.82 -3.22 1.19
N TRP A 459 -28.16 -2.27 2.04
CA TRP A 459 -27.17 -1.59 2.88
C TRP A 459 -26.77 -2.45 4.07
N ALA A 460 -25.55 -3.00 4.01
CA ALA A 460 -25.06 -3.97 4.99
C ALA A 460 -25.16 -3.51 6.46
N PRO A 461 -24.87 -2.22 6.83
CA PRO A 461 -25.08 -1.77 8.20
C PRO A 461 -26.53 -1.88 8.67
N ALA A 462 -27.52 -1.60 7.83
CA ALA A 462 -28.92 -1.72 8.20
C ALA A 462 -29.38 -3.17 8.31
N LEU A 463 -28.91 -4.03 7.39
CA LEU A 463 -29.12 -5.48 7.47
C LEU A 463 -28.58 -6.05 8.78
N ASN A 464 -27.32 -5.71 9.11
CA ASN A 464 -26.70 -6.17 10.35
C ASN A 464 -27.40 -5.61 11.60
N PHE A 465 -27.70 -4.31 11.62
CA PHE A 465 -28.39 -3.68 12.75
C PHE A 465 -29.72 -4.37 13.07
N LEU A 466 -30.59 -4.50 12.07
CA LEU A 466 -31.88 -5.14 12.26
C LEU A 466 -31.74 -6.61 12.69
N GLY A 467 -30.84 -7.34 12.03
CA GLY A 467 -30.56 -8.73 12.35
C GLY A 467 -30.06 -8.90 13.78
N TYR A 468 -29.12 -8.03 14.21
CA TYR A 468 -28.59 -8.05 15.57
C TYR A 468 -29.68 -7.75 16.62
N VAL A 469 -30.47 -6.68 16.43
CA VAL A 469 -31.57 -6.31 17.37
C VAL A 469 -32.59 -7.44 17.49
N LEU A 470 -32.96 -8.07 16.39
CA LEU A 470 -33.85 -9.23 16.41
C LEU A 470 -33.23 -10.40 17.19
N ALA A 471 -31.96 -10.72 16.95
CA ALA A 471 -31.27 -11.81 17.61
C ALA A 471 -31.08 -11.57 19.11
N ASP A 472 -30.65 -10.36 19.49
CA ASP A 472 -30.37 -10.04 20.90
C ASP A 472 -31.63 -10.10 21.78
N HIS A 473 -32.78 -9.79 21.20
CA HIS A 473 -34.07 -9.79 21.89
C HIS A 473 -34.96 -11.04 21.57
N ASP A 474 -34.39 -12.12 21.06
CA ASP A 474 -35.10 -13.40 20.75
C ASP A 474 -36.34 -13.22 19.84
N ARG A 475 -36.25 -12.30 18.88
CA ARG A 475 -37.33 -12.03 17.93
C ARG A 475 -36.95 -12.56 16.57
N ASP A 476 -37.81 -13.33 15.93
CA ASP A 476 -37.65 -13.90 14.58
C ASP A 476 -36.17 -14.21 14.22
N LEU A 477 -35.61 -15.18 14.93
CA LEU A 477 -34.21 -15.59 14.75
C LEU A 477 -33.91 -16.09 13.32
N ALA A 478 -34.96 -16.51 12.56
CA ALA A 478 -34.81 -16.91 11.17
C ALA A 478 -34.62 -15.68 10.25
N GLU A 479 -35.42 -14.62 10.44
CA GLU A 479 -35.22 -13.33 9.77
C GLU A 479 -33.86 -12.73 10.17
N ALA A 480 -33.52 -12.72 11.46
CA ALA A 480 -32.25 -12.21 11.98
C ALA A 480 -31.04 -12.84 11.27
N ARG A 481 -31.02 -14.17 11.20
CA ARG A 481 -29.95 -14.91 10.54
C ARG A 481 -29.83 -14.53 9.07
N ARG A 482 -30.94 -14.54 8.33
CA ARG A 482 -30.96 -14.20 6.92
C ARG A 482 -30.42 -12.79 6.65
N LEU A 483 -30.81 -11.81 7.45
CA LEU A 483 -30.35 -10.42 7.33
C LEU A 483 -28.84 -10.31 7.55
N ILE A 484 -28.31 -10.97 8.60
CA ILE A 484 -26.87 -10.95 8.90
C ILE A 484 -26.08 -11.69 7.82
N GLU A 485 -26.58 -12.81 7.28
CA GLU A 485 -25.96 -13.52 6.14
C GLU A 485 -25.86 -12.62 4.90
N LEU A 486 -26.88 -11.81 4.62
CA LEU A 486 -26.82 -10.81 3.55
C LEU A 486 -25.78 -9.72 3.83
N ALA A 487 -25.63 -9.26 5.07
CA ALA A 487 -24.60 -8.28 5.43
C ALA A 487 -23.19 -8.86 5.24
N ILE A 488 -22.94 -10.09 5.67
CA ILE A 488 -21.66 -10.80 5.50
C ILE A 488 -21.34 -11.01 4.01
N ALA A 489 -22.34 -11.30 3.18
CA ALA A 489 -22.13 -11.46 1.74
C ALA A 489 -21.61 -10.17 1.06
N LYS A 490 -21.84 -9.00 1.66
CA LYS A 490 -21.31 -7.72 1.17
C LYS A 490 -19.89 -7.43 1.69
N ASP A 491 -19.60 -7.83 2.93
CA ASP A 491 -18.29 -7.61 3.56
C ASP A 491 -18.03 -8.75 4.57
N GLY A 492 -17.42 -9.82 4.06
CA GLY A 492 -17.19 -11.05 4.81
C GLY A 492 -16.14 -10.96 5.91
N ASP A 493 -15.29 -9.93 5.88
CA ASP A 493 -14.23 -9.72 6.88
C ASP A 493 -14.58 -8.61 7.89
N ASN A 494 -15.82 -8.11 7.86
CA ASN A 494 -16.31 -7.20 8.85
C ASN A 494 -16.56 -7.92 10.19
N GLY A 495 -15.69 -7.68 11.17
CA GLY A 495 -15.75 -8.35 12.45
C GLY A 495 -17.08 -8.18 13.21
N ALA A 496 -17.75 -7.02 13.06
CA ALA A 496 -19.06 -6.78 13.68
C ALA A 496 -20.17 -7.62 13.06
N TYR A 497 -20.11 -7.87 11.74
CA TYR A 497 -21.09 -8.74 11.08
C TYR A 497 -20.87 -10.21 11.43
N VAL A 498 -19.60 -10.63 11.52
CA VAL A 498 -19.24 -11.99 11.96
C VAL A 498 -19.62 -12.23 13.41
N ASP A 499 -19.46 -11.22 14.30
CA ASP A 499 -19.94 -11.26 15.68
C ASP A 499 -21.47 -11.44 15.74
N SER A 500 -22.22 -10.60 15.03
CA SER A 500 -23.69 -10.70 14.98
C SER A 500 -24.15 -12.06 14.45
N TYR A 501 -23.41 -12.65 13.50
CA TYR A 501 -23.70 -13.99 12.99
C TYR A 501 -23.45 -15.06 14.06
N GLY A 502 -22.32 -14.99 14.73
CA GLY A 502 -22.05 -15.87 15.85
C GLY A 502 -23.08 -15.74 16.97
N TRP A 503 -23.54 -14.51 17.24
CA TRP A 503 -24.57 -14.26 18.25
C TRP A 503 -25.93 -14.86 17.87
N VAL A 504 -26.42 -14.68 16.65
CA VAL A 504 -27.69 -15.30 16.21
C VAL A 504 -27.62 -16.81 16.22
N LEU A 505 -26.50 -17.42 15.85
CA LEU A 505 -26.29 -18.87 15.95
C LEU A 505 -26.35 -19.33 17.43
N HIS A 506 -25.75 -18.59 18.36
CA HIS A 506 -25.85 -18.85 19.78
C HIS A 506 -27.31 -18.85 20.26
N ARG A 507 -28.08 -17.82 19.86
CA ARG A 507 -29.49 -17.69 20.23
C ARG A 507 -30.35 -18.81 19.63
N GLN A 508 -29.97 -19.34 18.47
CA GLN A 508 -30.61 -20.52 17.84
C GLN A 508 -30.17 -21.85 18.45
N GLY A 509 -29.22 -21.87 19.40
CA GLY A 509 -28.72 -23.10 20.01
C GLY A 509 -27.59 -23.80 19.26
N HIS A 510 -27.12 -23.24 18.14
CA HIS A 510 -26.03 -23.78 17.33
C HIS A 510 -24.65 -23.45 17.92
N GLN A 511 -24.39 -23.89 19.15
CA GLN A 511 -23.24 -23.43 19.97
C GLN A 511 -21.87 -23.68 19.33
N ARG A 512 -21.69 -24.80 18.60
CA ARG A 512 -20.41 -25.14 17.96
C ARG A 512 -20.10 -24.21 16.79
N GLU A 513 -21.11 -23.91 15.98
CA GLU A 513 -20.98 -22.97 14.84
C GLU A 513 -20.78 -21.54 15.36
N ALA A 514 -21.54 -21.13 16.39
CA ALA A 514 -21.40 -19.84 17.06
C ALA A 514 -19.97 -19.63 17.57
N ARG A 515 -19.38 -20.65 18.23
CA ARG A 515 -18.00 -20.61 18.67
C ARG A 515 -17.03 -20.27 17.52
N THR A 516 -17.12 -21.00 16.40
CA THR A 516 -16.23 -20.80 15.26
C THR A 516 -16.30 -19.36 14.72
N GLN A 517 -17.52 -18.82 14.61
CA GLN A 517 -17.72 -17.47 14.11
C GLN A 517 -17.21 -16.41 15.10
N LEU A 518 -17.47 -16.58 16.39
CA LEU A 518 -17.04 -15.62 17.42
C LEU A 518 -15.52 -15.65 17.65
N GLU A 519 -14.87 -16.82 17.56
CA GLU A 519 -13.41 -16.89 17.57
C GLU A 519 -12.80 -16.11 16.41
N ARG A 520 -13.40 -16.19 15.20
CA ARG A 520 -13.03 -15.38 14.04
C ARG A 520 -13.31 -13.90 14.29
N ALA A 521 -14.48 -13.56 14.82
CA ALA A 521 -14.85 -12.18 15.12
C ALA A 521 -13.87 -11.52 16.11
N VAL A 522 -13.42 -12.23 17.14
CA VAL A 522 -12.40 -11.75 18.10
C VAL A 522 -11.11 -11.38 17.37
N GLN A 523 -10.69 -12.16 16.38
CA GLN A 523 -9.49 -11.84 15.58
C GLN A 523 -9.70 -10.61 14.70
N LEU A 524 -10.83 -10.56 13.98
CA LEU A 524 -11.16 -9.45 13.06
C LEU A 524 -11.36 -8.12 13.80
N THR A 525 -11.89 -8.15 15.02
CA THR A 525 -12.13 -6.96 15.85
C THR A 525 -10.95 -6.60 16.76
N ASN A 526 -9.83 -7.32 16.64
CA ASN A 526 -8.67 -7.17 17.52
C ASN A 526 -9.05 -7.28 19.02
N GLY A 527 -9.99 -8.15 19.31
CA GLY A 527 -10.40 -8.47 20.68
C GLY A 527 -11.37 -7.49 21.32
N ASP A 528 -12.33 -6.96 20.56
CA ASP A 528 -13.39 -6.08 21.07
C ASP A 528 -14.05 -6.66 22.33
N PRO A 529 -14.27 -5.87 23.40
CA PRO A 529 -14.84 -6.33 24.66
C PRO A 529 -16.23 -6.97 24.54
N VAL A 530 -17.09 -6.47 23.65
CA VAL A 530 -18.44 -7.03 23.45
C VAL A 530 -18.36 -8.38 22.77
N VAL A 531 -17.52 -8.50 21.74
CA VAL A 531 -17.28 -9.76 21.02
C VAL A 531 -16.70 -10.83 21.95
N ARG A 532 -15.78 -10.45 22.84
CA ARG A 532 -15.26 -11.34 23.87
C ARG A 532 -16.34 -11.77 24.87
N GLU A 533 -17.24 -10.87 25.21
CA GLU A 533 -18.39 -11.23 26.07
C GLU A 533 -19.28 -12.27 25.41
N HIS A 534 -19.65 -12.09 24.13
CA HIS A 534 -20.44 -13.04 23.35
C HIS A 534 -19.73 -14.40 23.25
N LEU A 535 -18.42 -14.42 22.98
CA LEU A 535 -17.64 -15.67 22.96
C LEU A 535 -17.60 -16.35 24.33
N GLY A 536 -17.51 -15.58 25.40
CA GLY A 536 -17.60 -16.09 26.79
C GLY A 536 -18.95 -16.74 27.08
N ASP A 537 -20.05 -16.14 26.61
CA ASP A 537 -21.40 -16.73 26.76
C ASP A 537 -21.54 -18.06 26.00
N VAL A 538 -20.97 -18.15 24.79
CA VAL A 538 -20.94 -19.38 24.00
C VAL A 538 -20.09 -20.47 24.68
N TYR A 539 -18.91 -20.13 25.20
CA TYR A 539 -18.10 -21.09 25.93
C TYR A 539 -18.80 -21.60 27.21
N ARG A 540 -19.53 -20.72 27.88
CA ARG A 540 -20.36 -21.12 29.03
C ARG A 540 -21.47 -22.11 28.62
N ALA A 541 -22.15 -21.84 27.51
CA ALA A 541 -23.19 -22.72 26.94
C ALA A 541 -22.62 -24.09 26.50
N LEU A 542 -21.37 -24.12 26.07
CA LEU A 542 -20.63 -25.34 25.73
C LEU A 542 -20.04 -26.06 26.96
N GLN A 543 -20.28 -25.59 28.17
CA GLN A 543 -19.73 -26.11 29.41
C GLN A 543 -18.19 -26.06 29.48
N LEU A 544 -17.61 -24.98 28.93
CA LEU A 544 -16.17 -24.70 28.95
C LEU A 544 -15.86 -23.50 29.87
N PRO A 545 -16.03 -23.63 31.18
CA PRO A 545 -16.00 -22.49 32.12
C PRO A 545 -14.63 -21.80 32.21
N ALA A 546 -13.54 -22.55 31.97
CA ALA A 546 -12.18 -21.96 31.96
C ALA A 546 -12.00 -20.97 30.82
N LEU A 547 -12.42 -21.34 29.59
CA LEU A 547 -12.38 -20.48 28.42
C LEU A 547 -13.35 -19.29 28.52
N ALA A 548 -14.55 -19.54 29.07
CA ALA A 548 -15.51 -18.46 29.31
C ALA A 548 -14.92 -17.40 30.28
N ARG A 549 -14.29 -17.84 31.36
CA ARG A 549 -13.63 -16.95 32.33
C ARG A 549 -12.53 -16.13 31.71
N GLU A 550 -11.70 -16.76 30.89
CA GLU A 550 -10.62 -16.07 30.16
C GLU A 550 -11.16 -14.93 29.25
N GLN A 551 -12.17 -15.22 28.43
CA GLN A 551 -12.74 -14.21 27.55
C GLN A 551 -13.41 -13.07 28.30
N TYR A 552 -14.13 -13.36 29.37
CA TYR A 552 -14.71 -12.32 30.25
C TYR A 552 -13.64 -11.45 30.92
N GLN A 553 -12.54 -12.04 31.38
CA GLN A 553 -11.43 -11.29 31.99
C GLN A 553 -10.74 -10.36 30.96
N LEU A 554 -10.48 -10.86 29.75
CA LEU A 554 -9.90 -10.08 28.69
C LEU A 554 -10.83 -8.95 28.24
N GLY A 555 -12.13 -9.19 28.13
CA GLY A 555 -13.13 -8.17 27.83
C GLY A 555 -13.24 -7.12 28.96
N GLN A 556 -13.18 -7.51 30.21
CA GLN A 556 -13.20 -6.59 31.36
C GLN A 556 -11.96 -5.69 31.41
N ALA A 557 -10.77 -6.25 31.14
CA ALA A 557 -9.49 -5.51 31.12
C ALA A 557 -9.46 -4.38 30.09
N ALA A 558 -10.23 -4.52 29.00
CA ALA A 558 -10.33 -3.52 27.94
C ALA A 558 -11.26 -2.34 28.25
N ASN A 559 -11.79 -2.22 29.49
CA ASN A 559 -12.66 -1.12 29.94
C ASN A 559 -13.91 -0.87 29.07
N GLY A 560 -14.57 -1.94 28.59
CA GLY A 560 -15.78 -1.85 27.79
C GLY A 560 -17.01 -1.35 28.59
N GLU A 561 -18.04 -0.89 27.89
CA GLU A 561 -19.33 -0.43 28.45
C GLU A 561 -20.01 -1.47 29.37
N ASN A 562 -19.63 -2.74 29.25
CA ASN A 562 -20.27 -3.89 29.87
C ASN A 562 -19.57 -4.40 31.17
N VAL A 563 -18.67 -3.62 31.76
CA VAL A 563 -17.85 -4.05 32.91
C VAL A 563 -18.68 -4.64 34.04
N ARG A 564 -19.84 -4.07 34.38
CA ARG A 564 -20.72 -4.59 35.42
C ARG A 564 -21.32 -5.94 35.04
N ARG A 565 -21.91 -6.04 33.85
CA ARG A 565 -22.53 -7.27 33.32
C ARG A 565 -21.51 -8.41 33.23
N VAL A 566 -20.32 -8.14 32.74
CA VAL A 566 -19.21 -9.11 32.67
C VAL A 566 -18.74 -9.53 34.06
N SER A 567 -18.67 -8.60 35.02
CA SER A 567 -18.33 -8.92 36.44
C SER A 567 -19.36 -9.86 37.08
N ASP A 568 -20.64 -9.66 36.77
CA ASP A 568 -21.71 -10.53 37.25
C ASP A 568 -21.61 -11.94 36.64
N LYS A 569 -21.33 -12.03 35.32
CA LYS A 569 -21.08 -13.31 34.62
C LYS A 569 -19.86 -14.04 35.20
N LEU A 570 -18.77 -13.33 35.50
CA LEU A 570 -17.58 -13.90 36.16
C LEU A 570 -17.87 -14.45 37.57
N ARG A 571 -18.73 -13.76 38.33
CA ARG A 571 -19.17 -14.24 39.66
C ARG A 571 -20.02 -15.51 39.54
N ALA A 572 -20.85 -15.60 38.51
CA ALA A 572 -21.70 -16.76 38.26
C ALA A 572 -20.94 -18.02 37.79
N LEU A 573 -19.67 -17.89 37.40
CA LEU A 573 -18.77 -18.99 37.03
C LEU A 573 -17.97 -19.55 38.24
N ARG A 574 -18.15 -18.96 39.46
CA ARG A 574 -17.58 -19.49 40.70
C ARG A 574 -18.44 -20.55 41.27
#